data_5a17e94ac5a17bedb4b1da7b9050ad59
#
_entry.id   5a17e94ac5a17bedb4b1da7b9050ad59
#
_cell.length_a   1.000
_cell.length_b   1.000
_cell.length_c   1.000
_cell.angle_alpha   90.00
_cell.angle_beta   90.00
_cell.angle_gamma   90.00
#
_symmetry.space_group_name_H-M   'P 1'
#
loop_
_entity.id
_entity.type
_entity.pdbx_description
1 polymer ?
#
loop_
_entity_poly.entity_id
_entity_poly.type
_entity_poly.pdbx_seq_one_letter_code
_entity_poly.pdbx_strand_id
1 'polypeptide(L)'
;MSVPLRSRVTLDGRFAQELPEMAAAWQADPTPGPRLLALNEGLAAELGLDAAFLRSPDGLALLTGTAVPEGATPVAQAYSGHQFGSFNPRLGDGRALLLGELTDHTGALRDIHLKGSGRTPFARGGDGLAVVGPMLREYVVSEAMHALGVPTTRSLAVVATGRDVRRETMLPGALLTRVASSHLRVGSFQYAAASGNQDLLRRLADHAIGRHHPSAADAVNPPLALFEHVVSAQARLVAQWMLAGFIHGVMNTDNMTISGETIDYGPCAFMDVFDYATVYSSIDHAGRYAYANQPLIAEWNLARLAEALLPLIGEDQEEAVTTAVAALEVFRPQYGAAWLAGMRAKLGLPDGVPDDVASPLVNDALSLLQENHVDYTSFFRGLSSVVRGDPRPARDRVLDVDAFDAWAERWLALGPDADAMDAVNPVYIPRNHLVEEALEAATAGDLGPLDRLVDVVRRPFEERPGLERYAAGPPEDFGRYTTYCGT
;
A
#
# COMPACT_ATOMS: atom_id res chain seq x y z
N MET A 1 31.80 -1.36 -10.19
CA MET A 1 32.14 -0.72 -8.90
C MET A 1 31.38 0.59 -8.86
N SER A 2 30.45 0.76 -7.89
CA SER A 2 29.79 2.05 -7.68
C SER A 2 30.80 3.07 -7.16
N VAL A 3 30.72 4.30 -7.66
CA VAL A 3 31.55 5.41 -7.21
C VAL A 3 30.98 5.93 -5.87
N PRO A 4 31.75 6.04 -4.79
CA PRO A 4 31.26 6.59 -3.54
C PRO A 4 30.87 8.07 -3.73
N LEU A 5 29.64 8.41 -3.36
CA LEU A 5 29.19 9.79 -3.26
C LEU A 5 29.88 10.46 -2.06
N ARG A 6 30.56 11.56 -2.26
CA ARG A 6 30.87 12.50 -1.18
C ARG A 6 29.57 13.21 -0.77
N SER A 7 28.65 12.47 -0.17
CA SER A 7 27.29 12.94 0.04
C SER A 7 27.04 13.45 1.44
N ARG A 8 26.14 14.41 1.52
CA ARG A 8 25.47 14.85 2.76
C ARG A 8 24.47 13.82 3.28
N VAL A 9 24.32 12.67 2.59
CA VAL A 9 23.37 11.60 2.91
C VAL A 9 24.15 10.42 3.49
N THR A 10 23.74 9.94 4.64
CA THR A 10 24.26 8.73 5.26
C THR A 10 23.19 7.65 5.23
N LEU A 11 23.55 6.44 4.80
CA LEU A 11 22.71 5.26 4.88
C LEU A 11 23.37 4.23 5.77
N ASP A 12 22.61 3.68 6.70
CA ASP A 12 23.02 2.54 7.52
C ASP A 12 22.74 1.23 6.75
N GLY A 13 23.49 0.18 7.06
CA GLY A 13 23.30 -1.16 6.48
C GLY A 13 22.84 -2.16 7.55
N ARG A 14 21.90 -1.81 8.42
CA ARG A 14 21.49 -2.65 9.55
C ARG A 14 20.92 -3.99 9.10
N PHE A 15 20.00 -3.98 8.13
CA PHE A 15 19.44 -5.22 7.61
C PHE A 15 20.54 -6.17 7.12
N ALA A 16 21.49 -5.66 6.33
CA ALA A 16 22.59 -6.46 5.80
C ALA A 16 23.55 -6.99 6.89
N GLN A 17 23.73 -6.22 7.96
CA GLN A 17 24.62 -6.59 9.08
C GLN A 17 23.96 -7.59 10.04
N GLU A 18 22.68 -7.39 10.36
CA GLU A 18 21.95 -8.22 11.32
C GLU A 18 21.40 -9.52 10.71
N LEU A 19 21.12 -9.51 9.39
CA LEU A 19 20.49 -10.62 8.67
C LEU A 19 21.26 -10.96 7.36
N PRO A 20 22.58 -11.23 7.43
CA PRO A 20 23.40 -11.44 6.23
C PRO A 20 22.96 -12.61 5.36
N GLU A 21 22.31 -13.63 5.94
CA GLU A 21 21.77 -14.78 5.19
C GLU A 21 20.56 -14.42 4.32
N MET A 22 19.93 -13.27 4.61
CA MET A 22 18.78 -12.73 3.85
C MET A 22 19.18 -11.55 2.97
N ALA A 23 20.46 -11.19 2.94
CA ALA A 23 21.00 -10.00 2.28
C ALA A 23 21.99 -10.39 1.18
N ALA A 24 21.53 -10.52 -0.05
CA ALA A 24 22.43 -10.75 -1.20
C ALA A 24 23.04 -9.41 -1.64
N ALA A 25 24.33 -9.19 -1.38
CA ALA A 25 25.03 -7.98 -1.82
C ALA A 25 24.93 -7.84 -3.33
N TRP A 26 24.40 -6.70 -3.81
CA TRP A 26 24.15 -6.47 -5.22
C TRP A 26 24.27 -5.00 -5.58
N GLN A 27 24.27 -4.70 -6.88
CA GLN A 27 24.38 -3.34 -7.39
C GLN A 27 23.29 -3.10 -8.45
N ALA A 28 22.80 -1.86 -8.52
CA ALA A 28 21.90 -1.45 -9.56
C ALA A 28 22.58 -1.49 -10.95
N ASP A 29 21.79 -1.81 -11.95
CA ASP A 29 22.23 -1.70 -13.35
C ASP A 29 22.57 -0.26 -13.72
N PRO A 30 23.53 -0.01 -14.61
CA PRO A 30 23.82 1.34 -15.10
C PRO A 30 22.58 1.97 -15.74
N THR A 31 22.38 3.27 -15.49
CA THR A 31 21.32 4.10 -16.11
C THR A 31 21.97 5.10 -17.09
N PRO A 32 21.97 4.84 -18.40
CA PRO A 32 22.77 5.61 -19.35
C PRO A 32 22.29 7.06 -19.52
N GLY A 33 21.01 7.34 -19.28
CA GLY A 33 20.44 8.67 -19.44
C GLY A 33 19.39 8.97 -18.35
N PRO A 34 19.79 9.07 -17.07
CA PRO A 34 18.84 9.26 -15.99
C PRO A 34 18.17 10.64 -16.10
N ARG A 35 16.84 10.65 -16.08
CA ARG A 35 16.03 11.87 -16.09
C ARG A 35 14.91 11.75 -15.06
N LEU A 36 14.83 12.71 -14.15
CA LEU A 36 13.79 12.77 -13.14
C LEU A 36 12.42 12.95 -13.80
N LEU A 37 11.47 12.07 -13.49
CA LEU A 37 10.08 12.14 -13.92
C LEU A 37 9.19 12.70 -12.81
N ALA A 38 9.42 12.27 -11.57
CA ALA A 38 8.70 12.79 -10.40
C ALA A 38 9.64 12.83 -9.20
N LEU A 39 9.48 13.83 -8.34
CA LEU A 39 10.17 13.99 -7.07
C LEU A 39 9.16 14.42 -6.00
N ASN A 40 9.12 13.70 -4.91
CA ASN A 40 8.33 14.03 -3.75
C ASN A 40 9.13 14.92 -2.80
N GLU A 41 9.02 16.23 -3.00
CA GLU A 41 9.77 17.21 -2.20
C GLU A 41 9.32 17.24 -0.73
N GLY A 42 8.02 16.97 -0.46
CA GLY A 42 7.51 16.85 0.90
C GLY A 42 8.15 15.68 1.64
N LEU A 43 8.17 14.49 1.01
CA LEU A 43 8.83 13.32 1.57
C LEU A 43 10.36 13.52 1.68
N ALA A 44 10.99 14.19 0.70
CA ALA A 44 12.41 14.53 0.81
C ALA A 44 12.70 15.37 2.06
N ALA A 45 11.86 16.38 2.34
CA ALA A 45 11.98 17.21 3.54
C ALA A 45 11.77 16.39 4.84
N GLU A 46 10.77 15.50 4.88
CA GLU A 46 10.54 14.57 6.00
C GLU A 46 11.77 13.69 6.28
N LEU A 47 12.46 13.28 5.22
CA LEU A 47 13.68 12.47 5.29
C LEU A 47 14.95 13.30 5.59
N GLY A 48 14.86 14.63 5.68
CA GLY A 48 16.01 15.52 5.82
C GLY A 48 16.88 15.60 4.57
N LEU A 49 16.32 15.28 3.40
CA LEU A 49 17.02 15.33 2.11
C LEU A 49 16.74 16.66 1.39
N ASP A 50 17.79 17.23 0.79
CA ASP A 50 17.69 18.46 -0.02
C ASP A 50 17.16 18.13 -1.41
N ALA A 51 15.97 18.66 -1.77
CA ALA A 51 15.37 18.50 -3.09
C ALA A 51 16.26 19.03 -4.23
N ALA A 52 17.03 20.10 -4.01
CA ALA A 52 17.98 20.62 -5.00
C ALA A 52 19.13 19.64 -5.22
N PHE A 53 19.64 19.01 -4.17
CA PHE A 53 20.62 17.92 -4.28
C PHE A 53 20.03 16.75 -5.06
N LEU A 54 18.83 16.29 -4.74
CA LEU A 54 18.19 15.14 -5.42
C LEU A 54 17.96 15.40 -6.93
N ARG A 55 17.85 16.65 -7.35
CA ARG A 55 17.77 17.04 -8.77
C ARG A 55 19.13 17.14 -9.47
N SER A 56 20.22 17.14 -8.72
CA SER A 56 21.57 17.19 -9.27
C SER A 56 22.02 15.85 -9.87
N PRO A 57 23.09 15.80 -10.69
CA PRO A 57 23.64 14.54 -11.17
C PRO A 57 24.01 13.55 -10.06
N ASP A 58 24.54 14.02 -8.92
CA ASP A 58 24.86 13.19 -7.77
C ASP A 58 23.60 12.65 -7.09
N GLY A 59 22.56 13.47 -6.96
CA GLY A 59 21.26 13.06 -6.45
C GLY A 59 20.58 12.02 -7.35
N LEU A 60 20.63 12.20 -8.66
CA LEU A 60 20.15 11.22 -9.62
C LEU A 60 20.93 9.89 -9.53
N ALA A 61 22.24 9.96 -9.31
CA ALA A 61 23.06 8.76 -9.12
C ALA A 61 22.68 8.01 -7.83
N LEU A 62 22.34 8.73 -6.74
CA LEU A 62 21.78 8.13 -5.53
C LEU A 62 20.41 7.50 -5.81
N LEU A 63 19.48 8.26 -6.40
CA LEU A 63 18.11 7.80 -6.70
C LEU A 63 18.07 6.59 -7.64
N THR A 64 19.12 6.37 -8.43
CA THR A 64 19.25 5.21 -9.33
C THR A 64 20.15 4.10 -8.77
N GLY A 65 20.80 4.33 -7.62
CA GLY A 65 21.73 3.38 -7.01
C GLY A 65 23.02 3.16 -7.81
N THR A 66 23.30 3.99 -8.83
CA THR A 66 24.55 3.94 -9.61
C THR A 66 25.72 4.51 -8.83
N ALA A 67 25.46 5.37 -7.86
CA ALA A 67 26.39 5.74 -6.80
C ALA A 67 25.65 5.75 -5.46
N VAL A 68 26.31 5.27 -4.41
CA VAL A 68 25.74 5.17 -3.07
C VAL A 68 26.65 5.88 -2.06
N PRO A 69 26.10 6.36 -0.92
CA PRO A 69 26.89 6.94 0.15
C PRO A 69 27.98 5.98 0.64
N GLU A 70 29.08 6.54 1.16
CA GLU A 70 30.10 5.75 1.82
C GLU A 70 29.50 5.03 3.03
N GLY A 71 29.79 3.74 3.18
CA GLY A 71 29.25 2.88 4.24
C GLY A 71 27.92 2.19 3.89
N ALA A 72 27.23 2.61 2.84
CA ALA A 72 26.04 1.90 2.38
C ALA A 72 26.37 0.49 1.88
N THR A 73 25.48 -0.45 2.16
CA THR A 73 25.60 -1.85 1.73
C THR A 73 24.35 -2.26 0.97
N PRO A 74 24.26 -1.93 -0.34
CA PRO A 74 23.10 -2.28 -1.13
C PRO A 74 22.93 -3.81 -1.25
N VAL A 75 21.71 -4.28 -1.00
CA VAL A 75 21.37 -5.70 -1.00
C VAL A 75 20.02 -5.96 -1.67
N ALA A 76 19.92 -7.13 -2.32
CA ALA A 76 18.63 -7.71 -2.65
C ALA A 76 18.18 -8.57 -1.47
N GLN A 77 16.97 -8.33 -0.96
CA GLN A 77 16.43 -9.04 0.20
C GLN A 77 15.84 -10.38 -0.23
N ALA A 78 16.13 -11.43 0.56
CA ALA A 78 15.54 -12.75 0.37
C ALA A 78 14.22 -12.87 1.13
N TYR A 79 13.20 -13.42 0.49
CA TYR A 79 11.94 -13.82 1.10
C TYR A 79 11.33 -14.98 0.32
N SER A 80 10.37 -15.66 0.91
CA SER A 80 9.48 -16.65 0.29
C SER A 80 8.10 -16.03 0.08
N GLY A 81 7.13 -16.80 -0.36
CA GLY A 81 5.75 -16.33 -0.36
C GLY A 81 4.77 -17.36 -0.87
N HIS A 82 3.53 -17.23 -0.38
CA HIS A 82 2.38 -17.91 -0.96
C HIS A 82 1.77 -16.99 -2.01
N GLN A 83 1.96 -17.34 -3.27
CA GLN A 83 1.39 -16.63 -4.42
C GLN A 83 0.13 -17.36 -4.87
N PHE A 84 -1.04 -16.68 -4.79
CA PHE A 84 -2.35 -17.32 -5.04
C PHE A 84 -2.57 -18.61 -4.23
N GLY A 85 -2.02 -18.66 -3.02
CA GLY A 85 -2.10 -19.81 -2.13
C GLY A 85 -1.03 -20.89 -2.34
N SER A 86 -0.21 -20.81 -3.39
CA SER A 86 0.88 -21.76 -3.66
C SER A 86 2.20 -21.24 -3.10
N PHE A 87 2.87 -22.06 -2.26
CA PHE A 87 4.13 -21.67 -1.65
C PHE A 87 5.29 -21.68 -2.64
N ASN A 88 6.04 -20.59 -2.69
CA ASN A 88 7.29 -20.47 -3.41
C ASN A 88 8.42 -20.19 -2.40
N PRO A 89 9.37 -21.11 -2.21
CA PRO A 89 10.41 -20.97 -1.19
C PRO A 89 11.47 -19.91 -1.52
N ARG A 90 11.56 -19.46 -2.78
CA ARG A 90 12.60 -18.53 -3.22
C ARG A 90 12.02 -17.47 -4.16
N LEU A 91 11.55 -16.37 -3.57
CA LEU A 91 11.16 -15.16 -4.29
C LEU A 91 12.27 -14.11 -4.20
N GLY A 92 12.23 -13.23 -3.22
CA GLY A 92 13.20 -12.17 -3.02
C GLY A 92 13.04 -10.98 -3.97
N ASP A 93 13.89 -9.98 -3.77
CA ASP A 93 13.94 -8.74 -4.55
C ASP A 93 14.47 -8.99 -5.97
N GLY A 94 13.64 -9.56 -6.84
CA GLY A 94 14.04 -9.94 -8.22
C GLY A 94 14.42 -8.75 -9.11
N ARG A 95 13.91 -7.54 -8.78
CA ARG A 95 14.14 -6.29 -9.51
C ARG A 95 14.30 -5.10 -8.60
N ALA A 96 14.68 -5.33 -7.35
CA ALA A 96 14.69 -4.31 -6.32
C ALA A 96 15.96 -4.40 -5.49
N LEU A 97 16.35 -3.30 -4.83
CA LEU A 97 17.52 -3.22 -3.96
C LEU A 97 17.20 -2.34 -2.76
N LEU A 98 17.45 -2.83 -1.55
CA LEU A 98 17.60 -1.99 -0.38
C LEU A 98 18.97 -1.30 -0.46
N LEU A 99 19.00 0.02 -0.58
CA LEU A 99 20.24 0.81 -0.57
C LEU A 99 20.81 0.93 0.85
N GLY A 100 19.94 0.94 1.83
CA GLY A 100 20.20 1.08 3.26
C GLY A 100 19.06 1.78 3.98
N GLU A 101 19.27 2.06 5.25
CA GLU A 101 18.33 2.75 6.13
C GLU A 101 18.76 4.18 6.37
N LEU A 102 17.80 5.11 6.33
CA LEU A 102 17.95 6.52 6.65
C LEU A 102 17.20 6.83 7.95
N THR A 103 17.80 7.62 8.84
CA THR A 103 17.09 8.18 9.99
C THR A 103 16.37 9.46 9.54
N ASP A 104 15.04 9.50 9.64
CA ASP A 104 14.22 10.67 9.31
C ASP A 104 14.30 11.76 10.39
N HIS A 105 13.66 12.92 10.15
CA HIS A 105 13.68 14.05 11.08
C HIS A 105 13.03 13.76 12.45
N THR A 106 12.26 12.68 12.57
CA THR A 106 11.66 12.23 13.84
C THR A 106 12.55 11.26 14.61
N GLY A 107 13.67 10.84 14.02
CA GLY A 107 14.57 9.82 14.55
C GLY A 107 14.16 8.39 14.19
N ALA A 108 13.13 8.20 13.37
CA ALA A 108 12.71 6.87 12.91
C ALA A 108 13.55 6.42 11.70
N LEU A 109 13.86 5.12 11.67
CA LEU A 109 14.55 4.51 10.53
C LEU A 109 13.58 4.29 9.37
N ARG A 110 14.05 4.61 8.16
CA ARG A 110 13.34 4.41 6.90
C ARG A 110 14.22 3.67 5.93
N ASP A 111 13.69 2.63 5.32
CA ASP A 111 14.34 1.96 4.20
C ASP A 111 14.31 2.85 2.96
N ILE A 112 15.46 2.98 2.30
CA ILE A 112 15.58 3.54 0.94
C ILE A 112 15.77 2.38 -0.02
N HIS A 113 14.78 2.13 -0.84
CA HIS A 113 14.67 0.92 -1.64
C HIS A 113 14.37 1.24 -3.10
N LEU A 114 15.08 0.61 -4.03
CA LEU A 114 14.88 0.78 -5.47
C LEU A 114 13.98 -0.31 -6.03
N LYS A 115 13.10 0.04 -6.98
CA LYS A 115 12.30 -0.90 -7.76
C LYS A 115 12.53 -0.65 -9.26
N GLY A 116 12.88 -1.71 -10.00
CA GLY A 116 13.26 -1.61 -11.41
C GLY A 116 14.76 -1.37 -11.63
N SER A 117 15.59 -1.66 -10.62
CA SER A 117 17.03 -1.38 -10.58
C SER A 117 17.90 -2.38 -11.35
N GLY A 118 17.32 -3.33 -12.07
CA GLY A 118 18.02 -4.35 -12.81
C GLY A 118 17.89 -5.74 -12.19
N ARG A 119 18.50 -6.70 -12.83
CA ARG A 119 18.41 -8.11 -12.49
C ARG A 119 19.22 -8.42 -11.23
N THR A 120 18.59 -9.08 -10.26
CA THR A 120 19.24 -9.58 -9.04
C THR A 120 19.32 -11.11 -9.04
N PRO A 121 19.95 -11.74 -8.03
CA PRO A 121 19.93 -13.20 -7.87
C PRO A 121 18.54 -13.82 -7.70
N PHE A 122 17.51 -13.00 -7.42
CA PHE A 122 16.12 -13.42 -7.22
C PHE A 122 15.22 -13.18 -8.43
N ALA A 123 15.75 -12.72 -9.57
CA ALA A 123 14.98 -12.32 -10.74
C ALA A 123 14.27 -13.48 -11.50
N ARG A 124 14.55 -14.74 -11.16
CA ARG A 124 13.87 -15.94 -11.73
C ARG A 124 13.73 -15.96 -13.27
N GLY A 125 14.70 -15.41 -13.97
CA GLY A 125 14.66 -15.31 -15.43
C GLY A 125 14.14 -13.97 -15.97
N GLY A 126 13.55 -13.12 -15.14
CA GLY A 126 13.18 -11.75 -15.50
C GLY A 126 14.39 -10.84 -15.77
N ASP A 127 14.15 -9.72 -16.47
CA ASP A 127 15.19 -8.73 -16.76
C ASP A 127 15.50 -7.79 -15.59
N GLY A 128 14.64 -7.78 -14.57
CA GLY A 128 14.78 -6.91 -13.39
C GLY A 128 14.49 -5.43 -13.65
N LEU A 129 14.02 -5.09 -14.83
CA LEU A 129 13.73 -3.72 -15.21
C LEU A 129 12.25 -3.36 -14.95
N ALA A 130 11.94 -2.09 -15.02
CA ALA A 130 10.58 -1.57 -14.99
C ALA A 130 10.40 -0.48 -16.06
N VAL A 131 9.14 -0.18 -16.38
CA VAL A 131 8.77 0.84 -17.36
C VAL A 131 8.05 2.01 -16.69
N VAL A 132 7.97 3.15 -17.36
CA VAL A 132 7.46 4.43 -16.84
C VAL A 132 6.08 4.28 -16.21
N GLY A 133 5.10 3.71 -16.93
CA GLY A 133 3.72 3.62 -16.47
C GLY A 133 3.58 3.00 -15.07
N PRO A 134 3.99 1.74 -14.85
CA PRO A 134 3.91 1.09 -13.53
C PRO A 134 4.63 1.81 -12.41
N MET A 135 5.77 2.48 -12.67
CA MET A 135 6.50 3.22 -11.64
C MET A 135 5.78 4.51 -11.23
N LEU A 136 5.22 5.23 -12.21
CA LEU A 136 4.42 6.41 -11.94
C LEU A 136 3.05 6.05 -11.32
N ARG A 137 2.46 4.90 -11.68
CA ARG A 137 1.27 4.40 -11.02
C ARG A 137 1.49 4.18 -9.52
N GLU A 138 2.56 3.49 -9.16
CA GLU A 138 2.93 3.29 -7.75
C GLU A 138 3.15 4.63 -7.04
N TYR A 139 3.76 5.61 -7.71
CA TYR A 139 3.94 6.96 -7.18
C TYR A 139 2.60 7.65 -6.89
N VAL A 140 1.67 7.67 -7.83
CA VAL A 140 0.34 8.31 -7.67
C VAL A 140 -0.46 7.64 -6.57
N VAL A 141 -0.53 6.30 -6.59
CA VAL A 141 -1.38 5.55 -5.65
C VAL A 141 -0.81 5.60 -4.23
N SER A 142 0.50 5.46 -4.04
CA SER A 142 1.12 5.54 -2.72
C SER A 142 0.93 6.92 -2.08
N GLU A 143 1.03 8.01 -2.85
CA GLU A 143 0.80 9.36 -2.35
C GLU A 143 -0.68 9.63 -2.05
N ALA A 144 -1.59 9.09 -2.84
CA ALA A 144 -3.02 9.15 -2.55
C ALA A 144 -3.37 8.40 -1.27
N MET A 145 -2.85 7.18 -1.08
CA MET A 145 -3.04 6.39 0.15
C MET A 145 -2.52 7.13 1.38
N HIS A 146 -1.33 7.73 1.27
CA HIS A 146 -0.79 8.56 2.35
C HIS A 146 -1.70 9.74 2.68
N ALA A 147 -2.17 10.47 1.65
CA ALA A 147 -3.06 11.62 1.84
C ALA A 147 -4.44 11.24 2.42
N LEU A 148 -4.92 10.04 2.14
CA LEU A 148 -6.12 9.45 2.74
C LEU A 148 -5.90 8.95 4.19
N GLY A 149 -4.67 9.03 4.72
CA GLY A 149 -4.33 8.55 6.06
C GLY A 149 -4.16 7.04 6.17
N VAL A 150 -4.04 6.32 5.04
CA VAL A 150 -3.79 4.87 5.01
C VAL A 150 -2.29 4.59 5.11
N PRO A 151 -1.82 3.79 6.09
CA PRO A 151 -0.42 3.42 6.20
C PRO A 151 0.11 2.78 4.92
N THR A 152 1.21 3.29 4.39
CA THR A 152 1.72 2.93 3.07
C THR A 152 3.21 3.17 2.94
N THR A 153 3.87 2.34 2.12
CA THR A 153 5.17 2.73 1.56
C THR A 153 5.00 3.99 0.73
N ARG A 154 6.03 4.85 0.74
CA ARG A 154 6.02 6.13 0.04
C ARG A 154 6.94 6.07 -1.18
N SER A 155 6.69 6.93 -2.13
CA SER A 155 7.49 7.09 -3.34
C SER A 155 8.27 8.41 -3.29
N LEU A 156 9.61 8.33 -3.21
CA LEU A 156 10.48 9.50 -3.17
C LEU A 156 10.68 10.10 -4.56
N ALA A 157 11.02 9.24 -5.53
CA ALA A 157 11.27 9.68 -6.90
C ALA A 157 10.99 8.58 -7.92
N VAL A 158 10.64 8.99 -9.14
CA VAL A 158 10.65 8.15 -10.35
C VAL A 158 11.65 8.73 -11.31
N VAL A 159 12.59 7.90 -11.79
CA VAL A 159 13.66 8.29 -12.71
C VAL A 159 13.58 7.46 -13.97
N ALA A 160 13.45 8.09 -15.14
CA ALA A 160 13.63 7.44 -16.43
C ALA A 160 15.10 6.98 -16.57
N THR A 161 15.33 5.77 -17.07
CA THR A 161 16.67 5.18 -17.13
C THR A 161 17.46 5.54 -18.39
N GLY A 162 16.78 6.09 -19.41
CA GLY A 162 17.37 6.32 -20.72
C GLY A 162 17.52 5.02 -21.57
N ARG A 163 16.84 3.95 -21.16
CA ARG A 163 16.74 2.68 -21.91
C ARG A 163 15.29 2.42 -22.27
N ASP A 164 15.09 1.77 -23.39
CA ASP A 164 13.82 1.11 -23.69
C ASP A 164 13.83 -0.32 -23.16
N VAL A 165 12.71 -0.74 -22.62
CA VAL A 165 12.51 -2.08 -22.03
C VAL A 165 11.47 -2.81 -22.87
N ARG A 166 11.79 -4.05 -23.26
CA ARG A 166 10.87 -4.87 -24.03
C ARG A 166 9.79 -5.47 -23.11
N ARG A 167 8.54 -5.18 -23.43
CA ARG A 167 7.35 -5.83 -22.89
C ARG A 167 6.57 -6.40 -24.09
N GLU A 168 5.28 -6.17 -24.21
CA GLU A 168 4.55 -6.45 -25.47
C GLU A 168 5.09 -5.58 -26.61
N THR A 169 5.43 -4.34 -26.30
CA THR A 169 6.11 -3.36 -27.16
C THR A 169 7.38 -2.84 -26.48
N MET A 170 8.15 -2.01 -27.17
CA MET A 170 9.27 -1.28 -26.56
C MET A 170 8.72 -0.07 -25.81
N LEU A 171 8.99 0.01 -24.51
CA LEU A 171 8.52 1.06 -23.63
C LEU A 171 9.70 1.72 -22.90
N PRO A 172 9.60 3.04 -22.60
CA PRO A 172 10.65 3.74 -21.86
C PRO A 172 10.82 3.15 -20.46
N GLY A 173 12.06 2.83 -20.11
CA GLY A 173 12.41 2.28 -18.81
C GLY A 173 12.45 3.33 -17.72
N ALA A 174 12.03 2.96 -16.53
CA ALA A 174 12.13 3.78 -15.33
C ALA A 174 12.40 2.94 -14.10
N LEU A 175 12.86 3.58 -13.05
CA LEU A 175 12.95 3.01 -11.71
C LEU A 175 12.29 3.92 -10.69
N LEU A 176 11.84 3.34 -9.59
CA LEU A 176 11.21 4.01 -8.45
C LEU A 176 12.11 3.89 -7.23
N THR A 177 12.34 5.01 -6.54
CA THR A 177 12.91 5.03 -5.20
C THR A 177 11.77 5.02 -4.19
N ARG A 178 11.60 3.89 -3.47
CA ARG A 178 10.60 3.68 -2.41
C ARG A 178 11.18 3.98 -1.05
N VAL A 179 10.30 4.39 -0.15
CA VAL A 179 10.58 4.62 1.26
C VAL A 179 9.54 3.89 2.10
N ALA A 180 9.98 3.16 3.11
CA ALA A 180 9.11 2.43 4.02
C ALA A 180 9.68 2.42 5.44
N SER A 181 8.87 2.11 6.44
CA SER A 181 9.37 1.79 7.79
C SER A 181 10.27 0.56 7.76
N SER A 182 9.94 -0.45 6.96
CA SER A 182 10.85 -1.48 6.43
C SER A 182 10.17 -2.23 5.28
N HIS A 183 10.94 -3.04 4.54
CA HIS A 183 10.44 -3.95 3.53
C HIS A 183 10.29 -5.40 4.06
N LEU A 184 10.28 -5.59 5.38
CA LEU A 184 9.97 -6.88 5.99
C LEU A 184 8.52 -7.27 5.73
N ARG A 185 8.30 -8.51 5.31
CA ARG A 185 7.00 -9.07 4.90
C ARG A 185 6.75 -10.39 5.62
N VAL A 186 5.53 -10.86 5.61
CA VAL A 186 5.22 -12.24 6.04
C VAL A 186 6.16 -13.24 5.35
N GLY A 187 6.41 -13.04 4.05
CA GLY A 187 7.34 -13.86 3.27
C GLY A 187 8.78 -13.88 3.79
N SER A 188 9.25 -12.83 4.47
CA SER A 188 10.58 -12.80 5.09
C SER A 188 10.68 -13.85 6.22
N PHE A 189 9.65 -13.95 7.06
CA PHE A 189 9.56 -14.95 8.13
C PHE A 189 9.41 -16.36 7.58
N GLN A 190 8.64 -16.53 6.51
CA GLN A 190 8.50 -17.82 5.83
C GLN A 190 9.85 -18.30 5.26
N TYR A 191 10.68 -17.40 4.72
CA TYR A 191 12.01 -17.73 4.23
C TYR A 191 12.93 -18.18 5.37
N ALA A 192 12.99 -17.43 6.47
CA ALA A 192 13.80 -17.75 7.63
C ALA A 192 13.36 -19.09 8.26
N ALA A 193 12.06 -19.31 8.43
CA ALA A 193 11.53 -20.59 8.96
C ALA A 193 11.84 -21.78 8.03
N ALA A 194 11.65 -21.63 6.71
CA ALA A 194 11.90 -22.67 5.72
C ALA A 194 13.39 -23.03 5.59
N SER A 195 14.30 -22.14 6.01
CA SER A 195 15.74 -22.42 6.04
C SER A 195 16.14 -23.45 7.11
N GLY A 196 15.27 -23.70 8.09
CA GLY A 196 15.57 -24.54 9.26
C GLY A 196 16.56 -23.92 10.26
N ASN A 197 17.01 -22.68 10.01
CA ASN A 197 17.93 -21.95 10.89
C ASN A 197 17.12 -21.14 11.93
N GLN A 198 16.95 -21.73 13.11
CA GLN A 198 16.22 -21.10 14.23
C GLN A 198 16.87 -19.80 14.72
N ASP A 199 18.21 -19.70 14.66
CA ASP A 199 18.92 -18.49 15.04
C ASP A 199 18.60 -17.34 14.07
N LEU A 200 18.57 -17.61 12.77
CA LEU A 200 18.14 -16.62 11.77
C LEU A 200 16.72 -16.14 12.02
N LEU A 201 15.79 -17.07 12.29
CA LEU A 201 14.39 -16.72 12.55
C LEU A 201 14.28 -15.85 13.82
N ARG A 202 15.04 -16.15 14.87
CA ARG A 202 15.09 -15.35 16.10
C ARG A 202 15.65 -13.96 15.84
N ARG A 203 16.81 -13.83 15.18
CA ARG A 203 17.40 -12.54 14.81
C ARG A 203 16.45 -11.70 13.95
N LEU A 204 15.71 -12.33 13.02
CA LEU A 204 14.70 -11.64 12.22
C LEU A 204 13.55 -11.12 13.10
N ALA A 205 13.06 -11.92 14.05
CA ALA A 205 12.03 -11.49 14.98
C ALA A 205 12.52 -10.33 15.87
N ASP A 206 13.74 -10.42 16.40
CA ASP A 206 14.35 -9.37 17.23
C ASP A 206 14.55 -8.07 16.41
N HIS A 207 15.01 -8.19 15.16
CA HIS A 207 15.12 -7.05 14.23
C HIS A 207 13.76 -6.39 13.97
N ALA A 208 12.72 -7.18 13.70
CA ALA A 208 11.36 -6.67 13.49
C ALA A 208 10.78 -6.00 14.75
N ILE A 209 11.00 -6.58 15.93
CA ILE A 209 10.61 -6.00 17.22
C ILE A 209 11.30 -4.64 17.41
N GLY A 210 12.63 -4.61 17.29
CA GLY A 210 13.40 -3.37 17.47
C GLY A 210 13.01 -2.28 16.48
N ARG A 211 12.56 -2.65 15.28
CA ARG A 211 12.20 -1.74 14.20
C ARG A 211 10.76 -1.19 14.32
N HIS A 212 9.78 -2.03 14.67
CA HIS A 212 8.35 -1.71 14.54
C HIS A 212 7.60 -1.74 15.88
N HIS A 213 8.00 -2.61 16.79
CA HIS A 213 7.24 -2.88 18.02
C HIS A 213 8.19 -3.02 19.22
N PRO A 214 9.00 -1.99 19.55
CA PRO A 214 10.03 -2.09 20.58
C PRO A 214 9.47 -2.50 21.96
N SER A 215 8.21 -2.18 22.26
CA SER A 215 7.55 -2.63 23.49
C SER A 215 7.33 -4.15 23.59
N ALA A 216 7.34 -4.86 22.45
CA ALA A 216 7.24 -6.32 22.45
C ALA A 216 8.48 -6.98 23.06
N ALA A 217 9.63 -6.30 23.09
CA ALA A 217 10.86 -6.83 23.72
C ALA A 217 10.73 -7.07 25.22
N ASP A 218 9.84 -6.31 25.89
CA ASP A 218 9.59 -6.41 27.33
C ASP A 218 8.51 -7.45 27.70
N ALA A 219 7.90 -8.08 26.69
CA ALA A 219 6.87 -9.08 26.91
C ALA A 219 7.45 -10.40 27.42
N VAL A 220 6.63 -11.20 28.11
CA VAL A 220 7.02 -12.56 28.56
C VAL A 220 7.40 -13.45 27.37
N ASN A 221 6.74 -13.26 26.24
CA ASN A 221 7.00 -13.93 24.98
C ASN A 221 7.09 -12.90 23.84
N PRO A 222 8.29 -12.34 23.57
CA PRO A 222 8.46 -11.30 22.58
C PRO A 222 8.02 -11.70 21.15
N PRO A 223 8.29 -12.92 20.62
CA PRO A 223 7.80 -13.33 19.31
C PRO A 223 6.28 -13.40 19.23
N LEU A 224 5.59 -13.83 20.27
CA LEU A 224 4.13 -13.82 20.35
C LEU A 224 3.60 -12.37 20.34
N ALA A 225 4.19 -11.51 21.17
CA ALA A 225 3.82 -10.10 21.21
C ALA A 225 4.04 -9.40 19.86
N LEU A 226 5.13 -9.71 19.14
CA LEU A 226 5.33 -9.26 17.76
C LEU A 226 4.16 -9.69 16.87
N PHE A 227 3.77 -10.97 16.94
CA PHE A 227 2.66 -11.50 16.15
C PHE A 227 1.34 -10.77 16.46
N GLU A 228 1.01 -10.56 17.72
CA GLU A 228 -0.19 -9.82 18.18
C GLU A 228 -0.21 -8.38 17.67
N HIS A 229 0.93 -7.70 17.69
CA HIS A 229 1.06 -6.35 17.13
C HIS A 229 0.84 -6.32 15.61
N VAL A 230 1.40 -7.30 14.88
CA VAL A 230 1.20 -7.41 13.42
C VAL A 230 -0.25 -7.72 13.10
N VAL A 231 -0.90 -8.62 13.83
CA VAL A 231 -2.35 -8.92 13.71
C VAL A 231 -3.17 -7.63 13.85
N SER A 232 -2.89 -6.86 14.89
CA SER A 232 -3.60 -5.60 15.18
C SER A 232 -3.35 -4.53 14.12
N ALA A 233 -2.11 -4.42 13.60
CA ALA A 233 -1.75 -3.47 12.55
C ALA A 233 -2.47 -3.82 11.23
N GLN A 234 -2.48 -5.09 10.85
CA GLN A 234 -3.12 -5.56 9.63
C GLN A 234 -4.65 -5.48 9.69
N ALA A 235 -5.26 -5.73 10.86
CA ALA A 235 -6.70 -5.57 11.03
C ALA A 235 -7.14 -4.12 10.75
N ARG A 236 -6.40 -3.14 11.29
CA ARG A 236 -6.66 -1.72 11.04
C ARG A 236 -6.38 -1.32 9.59
N LEU A 237 -5.27 -1.79 9.01
CA LEU A 237 -4.90 -1.47 7.64
C LEU A 237 -5.97 -1.93 6.65
N VAL A 238 -6.41 -3.19 6.75
CA VAL A 238 -7.40 -3.75 5.82
C VAL A 238 -8.77 -3.08 6.02
N ALA A 239 -9.14 -2.72 7.26
CA ALA A 239 -10.34 -1.91 7.49
C ALA A 239 -10.27 -0.56 6.74
N GLN A 240 -9.13 0.11 6.74
CA GLN A 240 -8.94 1.36 5.99
C GLN A 240 -9.00 1.16 4.47
N TRP A 241 -8.47 0.05 3.92
CA TRP A 241 -8.65 -0.28 2.51
C TRP A 241 -10.12 -0.42 2.12
N MET A 242 -10.89 -1.15 2.95
CA MET A 242 -12.33 -1.33 2.72
C MET A 242 -13.08 0.01 2.78
N LEU A 243 -12.73 0.88 3.73
CA LEU A 243 -13.33 2.21 3.89
C LEU A 243 -13.01 3.17 2.74
N ALA A 244 -11.84 3.02 2.12
CA ALA A 244 -11.41 3.82 0.99
C ALA A 244 -11.93 3.27 -0.37
N GLY A 245 -12.51 2.07 -0.40
CA GLY A 245 -12.84 1.37 -1.64
C GLY A 245 -11.61 0.89 -2.40
N PHE A 246 -10.48 0.67 -1.70
CA PHE A 246 -9.24 0.25 -2.30
C PHE A 246 -9.16 -1.27 -2.43
N ILE A 247 -8.72 -1.75 -3.59
CA ILE A 247 -8.50 -3.16 -3.88
C ILE A 247 -7.03 -3.34 -4.23
N HIS A 248 -6.30 -4.11 -3.40
CA HIS A 248 -4.87 -4.35 -3.58
C HIS A 248 -4.58 -5.19 -4.84
N GLY A 249 -5.43 -6.15 -5.12
CA GLY A 249 -5.38 -6.99 -6.32
C GLY A 249 -4.41 -8.17 -6.28
N VAL A 250 -3.39 -8.18 -5.41
CA VAL A 250 -2.48 -9.33 -5.19
C VAL A 250 -2.01 -9.35 -3.73
N MET A 251 -2.79 -9.96 -2.85
CA MET A 251 -2.48 -10.09 -1.42
C MET A 251 -1.75 -11.39 -1.13
N ASN A 252 -0.62 -11.59 -1.78
CA ASN A 252 0.31 -12.67 -1.45
C ASN A 252 1.01 -12.40 -0.11
N THR A 253 1.59 -13.41 0.51
CA THR A 253 2.38 -13.22 1.75
C THR A 253 3.66 -12.41 1.54
N ASP A 254 4.16 -12.34 0.31
CA ASP A 254 5.25 -11.44 -0.10
C ASP A 254 4.79 -9.99 -0.37
N ASN A 255 3.49 -9.71 -0.31
CA ASN A 255 2.89 -8.38 -0.43
C ASN A 255 2.17 -7.93 0.85
N MET A 256 2.48 -8.53 1.99
CA MET A 256 1.97 -8.12 3.30
C MET A 256 3.13 -7.80 4.23
N THR A 257 3.25 -6.52 4.62
CA THR A 257 4.34 -6.04 5.48
C THR A 257 4.11 -6.36 6.95
N ILE A 258 5.20 -6.41 7.72
CA ILE A 258 5.15 -6.55 9.19
C ILE A 258 4.84 -5.20 9.85
N SER A 259 5.18 -4.09 9.20
CA SER A 259 4.91 -2.74 9.67
C SER A 259 3.43 -2.35 9.63
N GLY A 260 2.59 -3.06 8.87
CA GLY A 260 1.21 -2.65 8.60
C GLY A 260 1.10 -1.55 7.56
N GLU A 261 2.12 -1.34 6.72
CA GLU A 261 2.08 -0.45 5.56
C GLU A 261 1.65 -1.22 4.30
N THR A 262 0.84 -0.59 3.45
CA THR A 262 0.52 -1.11 2.11
C THR A 262 1.76 -1.07 1.23
N ILE A 263 2.03 -2.14 0.49
CA ILE A 263 3.22 -2.29 -0.36
C ILE A 263 2.86 -2.86 -1.73
N ASP A 264 3.73 -2.59 -2.73
CA ASP A 264 3.67 -3.19 -4.07
C ASP A 264 2.36 -2.91 -4.83
N TYR A 265 2.16 -1.64 -5.17
CA TYR A 265 1.05 -1.14 -5.96
C TYR A 265 1.14 -1.57 -7.44
N GLY A 266 0.96 -2.86 -7.69
CA GLY A 266 0.89 -3.44 -9.03
C GLY A 266 -0.52 -3.33 -9.60
N PRO A 267 -1.33 -4.40 -9.49
CA PRO A 267 -2.67 -4.45 -10.07
C PRO A 267 -3.75 -3.89 -9.12
N CYS A 268 -3.41 -2.93 -8.28
CA CYS A 268 -4.35 -2.26 -7.37
C CYS A 268 -5.20 -1.22 -8.09
N ALA A 269 -6.37 -0.93 -7.55
CA ALA A 269 -7.20 0.18 -7.98
C ALA A 269 -8.18 0.62 -6.88
N PHE A 270 -8.69 1.84 -7.01
CA PHE A 270 -9.86 2.28 -6.25
C PHE A 270 -11.13 1.90 -7.00
N MET A 271 -12.12 1.45 -6.25
CA MET A 271 -13.42 1.06 -6.78
C MET A 271 -14.21 2.30 -7.19
N ASP A 272 -14.77 2.31 -8.38
CA ASP A 272 -15.74 3.30 -8.82
C ASP A 272 -17.13 2.87 -8.34
N VAL A 273 -17.81 2.01 -9.08
CA VAL A 273 -19.10 1.43 -8.70
C VAL A 273 -18.91 0.40 -7.60
N PHE A 274 -19.71 0.51 -6.54
CA PHE A 274 -19.64 -0.43 -5.43
C PHE A 274 -20.11 -1.82 -5.85
N ASP A 275 -19.23 -2.82 -5.68
CA ASP A 275 -19.55 -4.22 -5.82
C ASP A 275 -18.59 -5.06 -4.97
N TYR A 276 -19.12 -5.89 -4.09
CA TYR A 276 -18.36 -6.82 -3.26
C TYR A 276 -17.45 -7.76 -4.05
N ALA A 277 -17.85 -8.12 -5.27
CA ALA A 277 -17.14 -9.04 -6.15
C ALA A 277 -16.09 -8.35 -7.06
N THR A 278 -15.85 -7.04 -6.91
CA THR A 278 -14.93 -6.29 -7.78
C THR A 278 -13.52 -6.86 -7.71
N VAL A 279 -12.97 -7.18 -8.89
CA VAL A 279 -11.60 -7.63 -9.15
C VAL A 279 -11.01 -6.80 -10.27
N TYR A 280 -9.82 -6.25 -10.06
CA TYR A 280 -9.11 -5.50 -11.11
C TYR A 280 -7.94 -6.26 -11.73
N SER A 281 -7.28 -7.12 -10.95
CA SER A 281 -6.08 -7.84 -11.40
C SER A 281 -6.40 -8.81 -12.54
N SER A 282 -5.72 -8.64 -13.67
CA SER A 282 -5.85 -9.50 -14.86
C SER A 282 -5.48 -10.97 -14.61
N ILE A 283 -4.71 -11.24 -13.57
CA ILE A 283 -4.24 -12.58 -13.21
C ILE A 283 -5.07 -13.25 -12.12
N ASP A 284 -6.01 -12.54 -11.51
CA ASP A 284 -6.92 -13.09 -10.47
C ASP A 284 -8.22 -13.58 -11.10
N HIS A 285 -8.14 -14.65 -11.86
CA HIS A 285 -9.29 -15.22 -12.58
C HIS A 285 -10.36 -15.80 -11.64
N ALA A 286 -9.98 -16.19 -10.42
CA ALA A 286 -10.87 -16.82 -9.45
C ALA A 286 -11.48 -15.81 -8.45
N GLY A 287 -11.09 -14.53 -8.51
CA GLY A 287 -11.54 -13.51 -7.57
C GLY A 287 -11.02 -13.72 -6.14
N ARG A 288 -9.86 -14.38 -5.99
CA ARG A 288 -9.27 -14.62 -4.68
C ARG A 288 -9.09 -13.32 -3.90
N TYR A 289 -8.69 -12.26 -4.58
CA TYR A 289 -8.42 -10.94 -4.01
C TYR A 289 -9.52 -9.92 -4.35
N ALA A 290 -10.76 -10.39 -4.57
CA ALA A 290 -11.91 -9.52 -4.71
C ALA A 290 -12.08 -8.61 -3.48
N TYR A 291 -12.72 -7.46 -3.64
CA TYR A 291 -12.90 -6.48 -2.57
C TYR A 291 -13.35 -7.12 -1.25
N ALA A 292 -14.45 -7.90 -1.25
CA ALA A 292 -14.98 -8.52 -0.04
C ALA A 292 -14.08 -9.61 0.55
N ASN A 293 -13.15 -10.16 -0.22
CA ASN A 293 -12.27 -11.23 0.24
C ASN A 293 -11.01 -10.71 0.97
N GLN A 294 -10.71 -9.42 0.87
CA GLN A 294 -9.47 -8.85 1.43
C GLN A 294 -9.28 -9.14 2.93
N PRO A 295 -10.30 -9.02 3.82
CA PRO A 295 -10.13 -9.36 5.22
C PRO A 295 -9.81 -10.85 5.46
N LEU A 296 -10.48 -11.75 4.73
CA LEU A 296 -10.25 -13.21 4.85
C LEU A 296 -8.84 -13.60 4.38
N ILE A 297 -8.35 -12.96 3.32
CA ILE A 297 -6.99 -13.22 2.82
C ILE A 297 -5.94 -12.64 3.75
N ALA A 298 -6.20 -11.49 4.37
CA ALA A 298 -5.30 -10.93 5.39
C ALA A 298 -5.17 -11.89 6.59
N GLU A 299 -6.28 -12.39 7.11
CA GLU A 299 -6.28 -13.38 8.19
C GLU A 299 -5.53 -14.67 7.79
N TRP A 300 -5.74 -15.15 6.56
CA TRP A 300 -5.03 -16.29 6.03
C TRP A 300 -3.51 -16.06 5.95
N ASN A 301 -3.07 -14.88 5.51
CA ASN A 301 -1.65 -14.49 5.47
C ASN A 301 -1.05 -14.42 6.89
N LEU A 302 -1.81 -13.92 7.86
CA LEU A 302 -1.40 -13.88 9.27
C LEU A 302 -1.24 -15.29 9.84
N ALA A 303 -2.11 -16.25 9.45
CA ALA A 303 -1.91 -17.65 9.80
C ALA A 303 -0.58 -18.21 9.25
N ARG A 304 -0.15 -17.79 8.04
CA ARG A 304 1.18 -18.14 7.48
C ARG A 304 2.33 -17.51 8.27
N LEU A 305 2.14 -16.29 8.82
CA LEU A 305 3.11 -15.68 9.72
C LEU A 305 3.19 -16.44 11.05
N ALA A 306 2.04 -16.79 11.63
CA ALA A 306 1.97 -17.59 12.86
C ALA A 306 2.75 -18.90 12.71
N GLU A 307 2.49 -19.66 11.63
CA GLU A 307 3.21 -20.92 11.35
C GLU A 307 4.74 -20.71 11.30
N ALA A 308 5.20 -19.63 10.68
CA ALA A 308 6.64 -19.32 10.63
C ALA A 308 7.22 -19.01 12.02
N LEU A 309 6.43 -18.44 12.94
CA LEU A 309 6.86 -18.06 14.28
C LEU A 309 6.70 -19.16 15.34
N LEU A 310 5.96 -20.27 15.07
CA LEU A 310 5.72 -21.34 16.03
C LEU A 310 6.97 -21.80 16.79
N PRO A 311 8.14 -22.02 16.12
CA PRO A 311 9.35 -22.47 16.82
C PRO A 311 9.92 -21.48 17.83
N LEU A 312 9.46 -20.21 17.80
CA LEU A 312 9.85 -19.16 18.74
C LEU A 312 8.80 -18.89 19.81
N ILE A 313 7.53 -19.25 19.55
CA ILE A 313 6.40 -19.04 20.47
C ILE A 313 6.43 -20.06 21.61
N GLY A 314 6.79 -21.30 21.34
CA GLY A 314 6.86 -22.34 22.37
C GLY A 314 7.68 -23.54 21.93
N GLU A 315 8.17 -24.33 22.92
CA GLU A 315 8.90 -25.58 22.69
C GLU A 315 7.93 -26.73 22.39
N ASP A 316 6.77 -26.74 23.05
CA ASP A 316 5.69 -27.67 22.74
C ASP A 316 4.85 -27.17 21.57
N GLN A 317 4.79 -27.97 20.51
CA GLN A 317 4.14 -27.59 19.27
C GLN A 317 2.61 -27.40 19.41
N GLU A 318 1.95 -28.24 20.22
CA GLU A 318 0.50 -28.14 20.39
C GLU A 318 0.12 -26.90 21.20
N GLU A 319 0.89 -26.60 22.25
CA GLU A 319 0.73 -25.39 23.04
C GLU A 319 1.03 -24.13 22.21
N ALA A 320 2.12 -24.14 21.43
CA ALA A 320 2.47 -23.03 20.55
C ALA A 320 1.38 -22.76 19.50
N VAL A 321 0.81 -23.80 18.89
CA VAL A 321 -0.31 -23.67 17.94
C VAL A 321 -1.53 -23.10 18.63
N THR A 322 -1.90 -23.64 19.81
CA THR A 322 -3.06 -23.13 20.57
C THR A 322 -2.91 -21.66 20.90
N THR A 323 -1.72 -21.24 21.35
CA THR A 323 -1.40 -19.85 21.69
C THR A 323 -1.46 -18.95 20.46
N ALA A 324 -0.86 -19.37 19.34
CA ALA A 324 -0.86 -18.61 18.10
C ALA A 324 -2.27 -18.47 17.49
N VAL A 325 -3.10 -19.50 17.57
CA VAL A 325 -4.51 -19.46 17.13
C VAL A 325 -5.29 -18.44 17.98
N ALA A 326 -5.15 -18.48 19.30
CA ALA A 326 -5.81 -17.51 20.18
C ALA A 326 -5.40 -16.05 19.86
N ALA A 327 -4.12 -15.83 19.56
CA ALA A 327 -3.63 -14.51 19.12
C ALA A 327 -4.18 -14.10 17.75
N LEU A 328 -4.39 -15.04 16.83
CA LEU A 328 -4.97 -14.75 15.51
C LEU A 328 -6.47 -14.44 15.59
N GLU A 329 -7.20 -15.09 16.48
CA GLU A 329 -8.66 -14.93 16.64
C GLU A 329 -9.08 -13.48 16.95
N VAL A 330 -8.17 -12.64 17.47
CA VAL A 330 -8.45 -11.23 17.72
C VAL A 330 -8.51 -10.37 16.44
N PHE A 331 -8.07 -10.92 15.29
CA PHE A 331 -8.10 -10.21 14.00
C PHE A 331 -9.52 -9.75 13.62
N ARG A 332 -10.46 -10.69 13.61
CA ARG A 332 -11.84 -10.42 13.16
C ARG A 332 -12.56 -9.38 14.00
N PRO A 333 -12.58 -9.47 15.36
CA PRO A 333 -13.19 -8.43 16.17
C PRO A 333 -12.48 -7.08 16.04
N GLN A 334 -11.15 -7.03 15.93
CA GLN A 334 -10.42 -5.77 15.74
C GLN A 334 -10.69 -5.15 14.37
N TYR A 335 -10.70 -5.95 13.30
CA TYR A 335 -11.09 -5.51 11.97
C TYR A 335 -12.52 -4.98 11.97
N GLY A 336 -13.48 -5.74 12.51
CA GLY A 336 -14.89 -5.35 12.57
C GLY A 336 -15.11 -4.04 13.32
N ALA A 337 -14.45 -3.88 14.47
CA ALA A 337 -14.51 -2.63 15.25
C ALA A 337 -13.91 -1.44 14.49
N ALA A 338 -12.76 -1.60 13.86
CA ALA A 338 -12.12 -0.54 13.08
C ALA A 338 -12.95 -0.17 11.85
N TRP A 339 -13.50 -1.15 11.14
CA TRP A 339 -14.35 -0.94 9.98
C TRP A 339 -15.66 -0.24 10.35
N LEU A 340 -16.36 -0.71 11.41
CA LEU A 340 -17.60 -0.08 11.86
C LEU A 340 -17.37 1.36 12.35
N ALA A 341 -16.29 1.61 13.10
CA ALA A 341 -15.92 2.97 13.51
C ALA A 341 -15.70 3.90 12.31
N GLY A 342 -14.99 3.41 11.27
CA GLY A 342 -14.81 4.17 10.05
C GLY A 342 -16.11 4.40 9.27
N MET A 343 -17.00 3.42 9.18
CA MET A 343 -18.32 3.59 8.54
C MET A 343 -19.21 4.58 9.32
N ARG A 344 -19.17 4.56 10.65
CA ARG A 344 -19.84 5.57 11.48
C ARG A 344 -19.34 6.98 11.16
N ALA A 345 -18.02 7.15 11.05
CA ALA A 345 -17.44 8.44 10.68
C ALA A 345 -17.87 8.88 9.26
N LYS A 346 -17.88 7.96 8.29
CA LYS A 346 -18.35 8.23 6.91
C LYS A 346 -19.82 8.67 6.87
N LEU A 347 -20.64 8.16 7.76
CA LEU A 347 -22.06 8.54 7.91
C LEU A 347 -22.27 9.72 8.88
N GLY A 348 -21.22 10.28 9.48
CA GLY A 348 -21.29 11.37 10.43
C GLY A 348 -22.08 11.04 11.71
N LEU A 349 -22.16 9.76 12.10
CA LEU A 349 -22.96 9.34 13.24
C LEU A 349 -22.35 9.82 14.57
N PRO A 350 -23.15 10.42 15.48
CA PRO A 350 -22.70 10.78 16.81
C PRO A 350 -22.18 9.57 17.61
N ASP A 351 -21.24 9.79 18.53
CA ASP A 351 -20.66 8.75 19.39
C ASP A 351 -21.70 7.98 20.22
N GLY A 352 -22.81 8.63 20.57
CA GLY A 352 -23.88 8.04 21.37
C GLY A 352 -24.81 7.07 20.63
N VAL A 353 -24.68 6.89 19.31
CA VAL A 353 -25.47 5.92 18.56
C VAL A 353 -25.00 4.51 18.86
N PRO A 354 -25.84 3.58 19.36
CA PRO A 354 -25.42 2.20 19.65
C PRO A 354 -25.07 1.41 18.39
N ASP A 355 -24.20 0.40 18.52
CA ASP A 355 -23.75 -0.43 17.38
C ASP A 355 -24.88 -1.26 16.76
N ASP A 356 -25.87 -1.68 17.54
CA ASP A 356 -27.06 -2.39 17.06
C ASP A 356 -28.01 -1.50 16.24
N VAL A 357 -27.86 -0.17 16.31
CA VAL A 357 -28.53 0.82 15.44
C VAL A 357 -27.63 1.16 14.23
N ALA A 358 -26.34 1.38 14.47
CA ALA A 358 -25.41 1.80 13.42
C ALA A 358 -25.15 0.69 12.38
N SER A 359 -24.95 -0.57 12.82
CA SER A 359 -24.61 -1.68 11.93
C SER A 359 -25.69 -1.98 10.87
N PRO A 360 -26.98 -2.09 11.22
CA PRO A 360 -28.02 -2.24 10.20
C PRO A 360 -28.08 -1.06 9.23
N LEU A 361 -27.94 0.17 9.72
CA LEU A 361 -27.97 1.37 8.89
C LEU A 361 -26.82 1.39 7.87
N VAL A 362 -25.61 1.00 8.28
CA VAL A 362 -24.44 0.84 7.40
C VAL A 362 -24.68 -0.24 6.35
N ASN A 363 -25.19 -1.40 6.76
CA ASN A 363 -25.47 -2.52 5.86
C ASN A 363 -26.54 -2.14 4.82
N ASP A 364 -27.58 -1.44 5.22
CA ASP A 364 -28.62 -0.97 4.32
C ASP A 364 -28.06 0.03 3.28
N ALA A 365 -27.15 0.93 3.69
CA ALA A 365 -26.47 1.85 2.78
C ALA A 365 -25.63 1.09 1.75
N LEU A 366 -24.86 0.08 2.18
CA LEU A 366 -24.05 -0.73 1.27
C LEU A 366 -24.91 -1.60 0.35
N SER A 367 -26.05 -2.09 0.81
CA SER A 367 -27.05 -2.78 -0.04
C SER A 367 -27.62 -1.86 -1.11
N LEU A 368 -27.99 -0.62 -0.75
CA LEU A 368 -28.41 0.40 -1.72
C LEU A 368 -27.35 0.64 -2.79
N LEU A 369 -26.10 0.78 -2.40
CA LEU A 369 -24.98 0.95 -3.33
C LEU A 369 -24.84 -0.23 -4.29
N GLN A 370 -24.87 -1.46 -3.78
CA GLN A 370 -24.73 -2.69 -4.54
C GLN A 370 -25.88 -2.88 -5.55
N GLU A 371 -27.10 -2.72 -5.08
CA GLU A 371 -28.32 -2.98 -5.89
C GLU A 371 -28.53 -1.91 -6.97
N ASN A 372 -28.08 -0.68 -6.73
CA ASN A 372 -28.24 0.44 -7.65
C ASN A 372 -26.97 0.79 -8.44
N HIS A 373 -25.90 0.01 -8.32
CA HIS A 373 -24.62 0.22 -9.01
C HIS A 373 -24.04 1.64 -8.79
N VAL A 374 -24.04 2.10 -7.54
CA VAL A 374 -23.68 3.49 -7.20
C VAL A 374 -22.17 3.64 -7.03
N ASP A 375 -21.62 4.76 -7.50
CA ASP A 375 -20.24 5.14 -7.24
C ASP A 375 -19.98 5.32 -5.75
N TYR A 376 -19.03 4.53 -5.21
CA TYR A 376 -18.75 4.43 -3.77
C TYR A 376 -18.30 5.78 -3.17
N THR A 377 -17.30 6.39 -3.77
CA THR A 377 -16.69 7.63 -3.27
C THR A 377 -17.66 8.80 -3.35
N SER A 378 -18.31 8.96 -4.52
CA SER A 378 -19.24 10.07 -4.75
C SER A 378 -20.49 9.98 -3.87
N PHE A 379 -20.97 8.76 -3.57
CA PHE A 379 -22.12 8.59 -2.69
C PHE A 379 -21.82 9.10 -1.28
N PHE A 380 -20.76 8.57 -0.64
CA PHE A 380 -20.43 8.99 0.72
C PHE A 380 -20.09 10.48 0.81
N ARG A 381 -19.41 11.04 -0.20
CA ARG A 381 -19.15 12.48 -0.26
C ARG A 381 -20.43 13.28 -0.39
N GLY A 382 -21.37 12.81 -1.21
CA GLY A 382 -22.67 13.48 -1.43
C GLY A 382 -23.58 13.52 -0.21
N LEU A 383 -23.40 12.60 0.75
CA LEU A 383 -24.25 12.54 1.95
C LEU A 383 -24.15 13.80 2.84
N SER A 384 -23.00 14.45 2.89
CA SER A 384 -22.87 15.71 3.65
C SER A 384 -23.78 16.83 3.10
N SER A 385 -24.03 16.85 1.80
CA SER A 385 -24.97 17.77 1.17
C SER A 385 -26.42 17.45 1.56
N VAL A 386 -26.76 16.18 1.72
CA VAL A 386 -28.11 15.77 2.20
C VAL A 386 -28.37 16.34 3.59
N VAL A 387 -27.38 16.25 4.50
CA VAL A 387 -27.48 16.85 5.85
C VAL A 387 -27.69 18.37 5.78
N ARG A 388 -27.08 19.03 4.78
CA ARG A 388 -27.20 20.48 4.55
C ARG A 388 -28.48 20.87 3.77
N GLY A 389 -29.35 19.91 3.46
CA GLY A 389 -30.66 20.13 2.81
C GLY A 389 -30.67 20.02 1.28
N ASP A 390 -29.57 19.61 0.64
CA ASP A 390 -29.53 19.27 -0.78
C ASP A 390 -29.31 17.76 -0.99
N PRO A 391 -30.35 16.97 -1.24
CA PRO A 391 -30.23 15.53 -1.40
C PRO A 391 -29.62 15.10 -2.74
N ARG A 392 -29.65 15.95 -3.77
CA ARG A 392 -29.30 15.60 -5.15
C ARG A 392 -27.94 14.94 -5.31
N PRO A 393 -26.84 15.41 -4.67
CA PRO A 393 -25.52 14.81 -4.89
C PRO A 393 -25.40 13.32 -4.54
N ALA A 394 -26.23 12.82 -3.62
CA ALA A 394 -26.30 11.40 -3.29
C ALA A 394 -27.53 10.73 -3.89
N ARG A 395 -28.72 11.33 -3.76
CA ARG A 395 -30.01 10.78 -4.17
C ARG A 395 -30.11 10.52 -5.66
N ASP A 396 -29.64 11.44 -6.50
CA ASP A 396 -29.73 11.31 -7.98
C ASP A 396 -28.79 10.22 -8.54
N ARG A 397 -27.96 9.61 -7.70
CA ARG A 397 -27.10 8.47 -8.04
C ARG A 397 -27.76 7.12 -7.81
N VAL A 398 -28.87 7.09 -7.08
CA VAL A 398 -29.59 5.87 -6.71
C VAL A 398 -30.79 5.71 -7.62
N LEU A 399 -30.96 4.56 -8.24
CA LEU A 399 -32.10 4.28 -9.14
C LEU A 399 -33.40 4.09 -8.34
N ASP A 400 -33.32 3.37 -7.22
CA ASP A 400 -34.44 3.20 -6.28
C ASP A 400 -34.47 4.37 -5.29
N VAL A 401 -35.06 5.47 -5.76
CA VAL A 401 -35.13 6.73 -5.02
C VAL A 401 -35.97 6.59 -3.73
N ASP A 402 -37.02 5.77 -3.75
CA ASP A 402 -37.90 5.56 -2.59
C ASP A 402 -37.13 4.80 -1.48
N ALA A 403 -36.34 3.82 -1.84
CA ALA A 403 -35.48 3.11 -0.90
C ALA A 403 -34.39 4.02 -0.28
N PHE A 404 -33.79 4.90 -1.10
CA PHE A 404 -32.87 5.92 -0.60
C PHE A 404 -33.54 6.86 0.39
N ASP A 405 -34.73 7.41 0.05
CA ASP A 405 -35.45 8.36 0.89
C ASP A 405 -35.82 7.71 2.24
N ALA A 406 -36.30 6.47 2.24
CA ALA A 406 -36.62 5.74 3.46
C ALA A 406 -35.39 5.44 4.34
N TRP A 407 -34.26 5.16 3.73
CA TRP A 407 -33.00 5.01 4.43
C TRP A 407 -32.50 6.35 5.00
N ALA A 408 -32.53 7.40 4.19
CA ALA A 408 -32.05 8.73 4.55
C ALA A 408 -32.87 9.35 5.71
N GLU A 409 -34.20 9.12 5.77
CA GLU A 409 -35.04 9.55 6.87
C GLU A 409 -34.57 8.95 8.20
N ARG A 410 -34.30 7.64 8.26
CA ARG A 410 -33.79 6.95 9.45
C ARG A 410 -32.40 7.47 9.86
N TRP A 411 -31.53 7.68 8.88
CA TRP A 411 -30.18 8.17 9.10
C TRP A 411 -30.18 9.62 9.62
N LEU A 412 -30.93 10.53 8.98
CA LEU A 412 -31.04 11.94 9.38
C LEU A 412 -31.63 12.11 10.79
N ALA A 413 -32.54 11.20 11.21
CA ALA A 413 -33.09 11.20 12.56
C ALA A 413 -32.04 11.00 13.66
N LEU A 414 -30.86 10.47 13.33
CA LEU A 414 -29.73 10.29 14.25
C LEU A 414 -28.86 11.54 14.41
N GLY A 415 -29.10 12.59 13.62
CA GLY A 415 -28.39 13.86 13.70
C GLY A 415 -26.94 13.79 13.20
N PRO A 416 -26.70 13.33 11.96
CA PRO A 416 -25.35 13.23 11.43
C PRO A 416 -24.67 14.60 11.27
N ASP A 417 -23.33 14.62 11.40
CA ASP A 417 -22.47 15.81 11.28
C ASP A 417 -21.87 15.90 9.88
N ALA A 418 -22.30 16.88 9.08
CA ALA A 418 -21.84 17.09 7.73
C ALA A 418 -20.37 17.50 7.62
N ASP A 419 -19.87 18.29 8.58
CA ASP A 419 -18.47 18.77 8.55
C ASP A 419 -17.51 17.63 8.94
N ALA A 420 -17.89 16.81 9.92
CA ALA A 420 -17.17 15.58 10.25
C ALA A 420 -17.14 14.60 9.07
N MET A 421 -18.25 14.47 8.31
CA MET A 421 -18.29 13.64 7.10
C MET A 421 -17.35 14.14 6.02
N ASP A 422 -17.30 15.44 5.77
CA ASP A 422 -16.41 16.03 4.76
C ASP A 422 -14.93 15.83 5.09
N ALA A 423 -14.58 15.72 6.38
CA ALA A 423 -13.21 15.46 6.82
C ALA A 423 -12.73 14.02 6.58
N VAL A 424 -13.64 13.07 6.37
CA VAL A 424 -13.30 11.64 6.21
C VAL A 424 -13.75 11.03 4.87
N ASN A 425 -14.67 11.68 4.16
CA ASN A 425 -15.12 11.26 2.84
C ASN A 425 -14.39 12.06 1.76
N PRO A 426 -13.47 11.45 0.98
CA PRO A 426 -12.70 12.19 -0.01
C PRO A 426 -13.58 12.66 -1.16
N VAL A 427 -13.24 13.85 -1.71
CA VAL A 427 -13.72 14.31 -3.02
C VAL A 427 -12.95 13.62 -4.13
N TYR A 428 -11.62 13.47 -3.90
CA TYR A 428 -10.69 12.99 -4.91
C TYR A 428 -10.04 11.68 -4.48
N ILE A 429 -10.09 10.71 -5.38
CA ILE A 429 -9.31 9.48 -5.35
C ILE A 429 -8.56 9.34 -6.69
N PRO A 430 -7.54 8.49 -6.80
CA PRO A 430 -6.95 8.19 -8.10
C PRO A 430 -7.94 7.45 -8.99
N ARG A 431 -8.84 8.19 -9.65
CA ARG A 431 -9.82 7.62 -10.57
C ARG A 431 -9.11 6.84 -11.68
N ASN A 432 -9.53 5.62 -11.94
CA ASN A 432 -8.82 4.71 -12.82
C ASN A 432 -8.59 5.30 -14.22
N HIS A 433 -9.61 5.92 -14.82
CA HIS A 433 -9.50 6.56 -16.14
C HIS A 433 -8.52 7.74 -16.17
N LEU A 434 -8.41 8.50 -15.07
CA LEU A 434 -7.47 9.63 -14.95
C LEU A 434 -6.05 9.16 -14.69
N VAL A 435 -5.89 8.05 -13.97
CA VAL A 435 -4.58 7.40 -13.79
C VAL A 435 -4.06 6.93 -15.15
N GLU A 436 -4.87 6.18 -15.94
CA GLU A 436 -4.45 5.72 -17.26
C GLU A 436 -4.09 6.88 -18.19
N GLU A 437 -4.93 7.92 -18.27
CA GLU A 437 -4.62 9.13 -19.06
C GLU A 437 -3.28 9.76 -18.67
N ALA A 438 -3.04 9.90 -17.35
CA ALA A 438 -1.80 10.48 -16.86
C ALA A 438 -0.57 9.61 -17.17
N LEU A 439 -0.71 8.27 -17.09
CA LEU A 439 0.36 7.32 -17.39
C LEU A 439 0.68 7.25 -18.89
N GLU A 440 -0.33 7.30 -19.75
CA GLU A 440 -0.18 7.34 -21.20
C GLU A 440 0.54 8.63 -21.63
N ALA A 441 0.08 9.79 -21.14
CA ALA A 441 0.72 11.08 -21.42
C ALA A 441 2.17 11.09 -20.94
N ALA A 442 2.45 10.63 -19.72
CA ALA A 442 3.80 10.58 -19.17
C ALA A 442 4.73 9.63 -19.94
N THR A 443 4.21 8.50 -20.41
CA THR A 443 4.95 7.55 -21.26
C THR A 443 5.30 8.17 -22.61
N ALA A 444 4.42 9.04 -23.15
CA ALA A 444 4.68 9.83 -24.34
C ALA A 444 5.56 11.08 -24.10
N GLY A 445 5.93 11.37 -22.84
CA GLY A 445 6.81 12.45 -22.45
C GLY A 445 6.13 13.71 -21.91
N ASP A 446 4.79 13.75 -21.82
CA ASP A 446 4.02 14.83 -21.19
C ASP A 446 3.68 14.49 -19.73
N LEU A 447 4.36 15.15 -18.79
CA LEU A 447 4.13 14.98 -17.35
C LEU A 447 3.01 15.87 -16.80
N GLY A 448 2.45 16.76 -17.59
CA GLY A 448 1.43 17.73 -17.13
C GLY A 448 0.19 17.09 -16.52
N PRO A 449 -0.44 16.06 -17.14
CA PRO A 449 -1.56 15.33 -16.54
C PRO A 449 -1.20 14.62 -15.23
N LEU A 450 0.00 14.03 -15.14
CA LEU A 450 0.51 13.39 -13.93
C LEU A 450 0.65 14.39 -12.78
N ASP A 451 1.31 15.50 -13.02
CA ASP A 451 1.56 16.54 -11.99
C ASP A 451 0.23 17.07 -11.43
N ARG A 452 -0.74 17.33 -12.31
CA ARG A 452 -2.09 17.74 -11.89
C ARG A 452 -2.80 16.68 -11.06
N LEU A 453 -2.77 15.41 -11.49
CA LEU A 453 -3.40 14.32 -10.76
C LEU A 453 -2.78 14.16 -9.36
N VAL A 454 -1.46 14.20 -9.26
CA VAL A 454 -0.73 14.11 -7.98
C VAL A 454 -1.10 15.27 -7.06
N ASP A 455 -1.15 16.51 -7.57
CA ASP A 455 -1.59 17.68 -6.77
C ASP A 455 -3.02 17.50 -6.24
N VAL A 456 -3.90 16.93 -7.06
CA VAL A 456 -5.30 16.71 -6.68
C VAL A 456 -5.42 15.66 -5.59
N VAL A 457 -4.82 14.48 -5.76
CA VAL A 457 -4.96 13.36 -4.82
C VAL A 457 -4.21 13.56 -3.51
N ARG A 458 -3.27 14.49 -3.44
CA ARG A 458 -2.58 14.88 -2.19
C ARG A 458 -3.44 15.72 -1.23
N ARG A 459 -4.57 16.25 -1.69
CA ARG A 459 -5.55 17.00 -0.89
C ARG A 459 -6.95 16.43 -1.11
N PRO A 460 -7.19 15.16 -0.69
CA PRO A 460 -8.36 14.41 -1.12
C PRO A 460 -9.67 14.92 -0.55
N PHE A 461 -9.64 15.63 0.59
CA PHE A 461 -10.84 16.08 1.30
C PHE A 461 -11.22 17.54 0.97
N GLU A 462 -10.33 18.29 0.33
CA GLU A 462 -10.51 19.70 0.01
C GLU A 462 -11.15 19.87 -1.37
N GLU A 463 -12.42 20.24 -1.42
CA GLU A 463 -13.10 20.54 -2.68
C GLU A 463 -12.57 21.83 -3.28
N ARG A 464 -12.11 21.79 -4.54
CA ARG A 464 -11.46 22.91 -5.22
C ARG A 464 -12.16 23.23 -6.53
N PRO A 465 -12.58 24.50 -6.76
CA PRO A 465 -13.20 24.94 -8.01
C PRO A 465 -12.30 24.65 -9.22
N GLY A 466 -12.91 24.19 -10.31
CA GLY A 466 -12.21 23.85 -11.54
C GLY A 466 -11.58 22.45 -11.58
N LEU A 467 -11.78 21.66 -10.52
CA LEU A 467 -11.29 20.27 -10.41
C LEU A 467 -12.42 19.23 -10.42
N GLU A 468 -13.62 19.61 -10.85
CA GLU A 468 -14.83 18.75 -10.87
C GLU A 468 -14.60 17.47 -11.67
N ARG A 469 -13.80 17.55 -12.75
CA ARG A 469 -13.39 16.39 -13.54
C ARG A 469 -12.72 15.29 -12.71
N TYR A 470 -11.93 15.66 -11.72
CA TYR A 470 -11.18 14.71 -10.89
C TYR A 470 -12.05 14.04 -9.81
N ALA A 471 -13.20 14.63 -9.49
CA ALA A 471 -14.22 14.05 -8.61
C ALA A 471 -15.18 13.12 -9.36
N ALA A 472 -15.35 13.34 -10.67
CA ALA A 472 -16.28 12.57 -11.49
C ALA A 472 -15.86 11.11 -11.66
N GLY A 473 -16.84 10.21 -11.69
CA GLY A 473 -16.63 8.82 -12.07
C GLY A 473 -16.18 8.68 -13.54
N PRO A 474 -15.83 7.46 -13.97
CA PRO A 474 -15.39 7.23 -15.34
C PRO A 474 -16.51 7.54 -16.35
N PRO A 475 -16.15 7.98 -17.57
CA PRO A 475 -17.11 8.15 -18.64
C PRO A 475 -17.69 6.80 -19.08
N GLU A 476 -18.89 6.81 -19.68
CA GLU A 476 -19.62 5.58 -20.05
C GLU A 476 -18.83 4.66 -21.00
N ASP A 477 -17.98 5.22 -21.84
CA ASP A 477 -17.14 4.51 -22.81
C ASP A 477 -15.83 3.94 -22.24
N PHE A 478 -15.50 4.24 -20.98
CA PHE A 478 -14.29 3.70 -20.31
C PHE A 478 -14.35 2.16 -20.15
N GLY A 479 -15.53 1.61 -20.02
CA GLY A 479 -15.77 0.17 -19.96
C GLY A 479 -15.24 -0.48 -18.67
N ARG A 480 -15.07 -1.81 -18.71
CA ARG A 480 -14.56 -2.57 -17.56
C ARG A 480 -13.06 -2.36 -17.44
N TYR A 481 -12.64 -1.82 -16.31
CA TYR A 481 -11.22 -1.61 -16.01
C TYR A 481 -10.54 -2.90 -15.54
N THR A 482 -9.34 -3.13 -16.06
CA THR A 482 -8.48 -4.26 -15.67
C THR A 482 -7.05 -3.77 -15.53
N THR A 483 -6.40 -4.18 -14.45
CA THR A 483 -5.01 -3.80 -14.16
C THR A 483 -4.07 -4.96 -14.45
N TYR A 484 -2.88 -4.63 -14.90
CA TYR A 484 -1.84 -5.59 -15.25
C TYR A 484 -0.64 -5.44 -14.30
N CYS A 485 -0.07 -6.57 -13.86
CA CYS A 485 1.25 -6.54 -13.25
C CYS A 485 2.24 -6.13 -14.34
N GLY A 486 2.74 -4.91 -14.29
CA GLY A 486 3.72 -4.39 -15.27
C GLY A 486 5.10 -5.04 -15.11
N THR A 487 5.17 -6.37 -15.22
CA THR A 487 6.39 -7.17 -15.13
C THR A 487 6.77 -7.72 -16.47
#